data_e5bbb8961684cbbc668175b959ff1bd3
#
_entry.id   e5bbb8961684cbbc668175b959ff1bd3
#
_cell.length_a   1.000
_cell.length_b   1.000
_cell.length_c   1.000
_cell.angle_alpha   90.00
_cell.angle_beta   90.00
_cell.angle_gamma   90.00
#
_symmetry.space_group_name_H-M   'P 1'
#
loop_
_entity.id
_entity.type
_entity.pdbx_description
1 polymer ?
#
loop_
_entity_poly.entity_id
_entity_poly.type
_entity_poly.pdbx_seq_one_letter_code
_entity_poly.pdbx_strand_id
1 'polypeptide(L)'
;LLSKFSMPSKLYKYFPNTSKIEDGKEINYSIQALRNNTVYMQTPNEFDDVYDSDINIDFLEYERLRLTEYCRRCKIEIKDSFSTVEIGNLLIQALFTELNATGSFEPAFIEEPRSENEKLSTELFCLKLTKETNRLHDLGPALANVIRSDYEEYCLRLKNTFRTSCFATTPYSQLMWGGSYADCHKGFCVEYTILPTDDRYKEIYLNLFPMVYCKTRPNMTERIAKFQDAEITMDALRDIYFHGALRKSIDWAFQNEWRLLLPMGQKNTSDFNMEFFPITKVFLGNRMSPKKRYEIIEICKERNIPYVGVMRNPDVFEMQDCRIKCDDCPKYKSGLEAEDNKAQ
;
A
#
# COMPACT_ATOMS: atom_id res chain seq x y z
N LEU A 1 -4.37 -0.33 19.90
CA LEU A 1 -5.07 -1.26 20.82
C LEU A 1 -6.58 -1.29 20.54
N LEU A 2 -7.28 -0.13 20.46
CA LEU A 2 -8.74 -0.09 20.24
C LEU A 2 -9.18 -0.82 18.94
N SER A 3 -8.41 -0.74 17.86
CA SER A 3 -8.71 -1.46 16.62
C SER A 3 -8.75 -2.99 16.79
N LYS A 4 -8.01 -3.54 17.73
CA LYS A 4 -7.98 -4.99 17.98
C LYS A 4 -9.22 -5.53 18.68
N PHE A 5 -9.93 -4.70 19.42
CA PHE A 5 -11.22 -5.09 20.04
C PHE A 5 -12.35 -5.26 19.03
N SER A 6 -12.25 -4.60 17.87
CA SER A 6 -13.22 -4.72 16.79
C SER A 6 -12.82 -5.71 15.68
N MET A 7 -11.68 -6.42 15.86
CA MET A 7 -11.20 -7.36 14.86
C MET A 7 -12.18 -8.52 14.72
N PRO A 8 -12.66 -8.80 13.48
CA PRO A 8 -13.53 -9.95 13.24
C PRO A 8 -12.77 -11.25 13.47
N SER A 9 -13.48 -12.30 13.88
CA SER A 9 -12.89 -13.65 14.03
C SER A 9 -12.52 -14.29 12.69
N LYS A 10 -13.03 -13.74 11.59
CA LYS A 10 -12.79 -14.20 10.23
C LYS A 10 -12.53 -13.04 9.29
N LEU A 11 -11.63 -13.25 8.34
CA LEU A 11 -11.36 -12.34 7.23
C LEU A 11 -11.49 -13.09 5.90
N TYR A 12 -11.82 -12.35 4.86
CA TYR A 12 -12.12 -12.90 3.53
C TYR A 12 -11.26 -12.22 2.48
N LYS A 13 -10.65 -13.02 1.58
CA LYS A 13 -9.92 -12.48 0.45
C LYS A 13 -10.53 -13.00 -0.84
N TYR A 14 -10.91 -12.07 -1.71
CA TYR A 14 -11.40 -12.37 -3.04
C TYR A 14 -10.21 -12.53 -3.99
N PHE A 15 -10.29 -13.52 -4.85
CA PHE A 15 -9.26 -13.85 -5.81
C PHE A 15 -9.85 -13.91 -7.22
N PRO A 16 -9.27 -13.19 -8.19
CA PRO A 16 -9.56 -13.41 -9.58
C PRO A 16 -9.03 -14.79 -9.99
N ASN A 17 -9.71 -15.48 -10.88
CA ASN A 17 -9.26 -16.77 -11.38
C ASN A 17 -8.69 -16.63 -12.80
N THR A 18 -7.76 -15.71 -12.95
CA THR A 18 -7.06 -15.40 -14.21
C THR A 18 -5.66 -15.98 -14.18
N SER A 19 -5.23 -16.48 -15.34
CA SER A 19 -3.87 -16.97 -15.53
C SER A 19 -3.06 -15.97 -16.36
N LYS A 20 -1.75 -15.94 -16.12
CA LYS A 20 -0.77 -15.20 -16.95
C LYS A 20 0.15 -16.19 -17.63
N ILE A 21 0.70 -15.80 -18.76
CA ILE A 21 1.75 -16.59 -19.44
C ILE A 21 3.09 -15.94 -19.10
N GLU A 22 3.95 -16.69 -18.42
CA GLU A 22 5.31 -16.28 -18.06
C GLU A 22 6.27 -17.40 -18.51
N ASP A 23 7.28 -17.06 -19.28
CA ASP A 23 8.24 -18.01 -19.86
C ASP A 23 7.58 -19.19 -20.58
N GLY A 24 6.46 -18.93 -21.28
CA GLY A 24 5.69 -19.94 -22.02
C GLY A 24 4.85 -20.88 -21.15
N LYS A 25 4.77 -20.65 -19.83
CA LYS A 25 3.95 -21.43 -18.91
C LYS A 25 2.74 -20.62 -18.44
N GLU A 26 1.58 -21.29 -18.38
CA GLU A 26 0.38 -20.71 -17.79
C GLU A 26 0.48 -20.78 -16.26
N ILE A 27 0.49 -19.61 -15.60
CA ILE A 27 0.58 -19.49 -14.14
C ILE A 27 -0.69 -18.81 -13.62
N ASN A 28 -1.32 -19.44 -12.63
CA ASN A 28 -2.42 -18.85 -11.88
C ASN A 28 -1.98 -18.59 -10.43
N TYR A 29 -1.60 -17.37 -10.12
CA TYR A 29 -1.13 -16.99 -8.79
C TYR A 29 -2.19 -17.13 -7.71
N SER A 30 -3.48 -16.96 -8.04
CA SER A 30 -4.58 -17.17 -7.11
C SER A 30 -4.71 -18.64 -6.68
N ILE A 31 -4.51 -19.56 -7.61
CA ILE A 31 -4.49 -21.00 -7.33
C ILE A 31 -3.25 -21.38 -6.51
N GLN A 32 -2.09 -20.82 -6.83
CA GLN A 32 -0.87 -21.04 -6.03
C GLN A 32 -1.04 -20.53 -4.60
N ALA A 33 -1.63 -19.35 -4.41
CA ALA A 33 -1.94 -18.80 -3.09
C ALA A 33 -2.87 -19.72 -2.28
N LEU A 34 -3.91 -20.27 -2.94
CA LEU A 34 -4.80 -21.25 -2.32
C LEU A 34 -4.04 -22.53 -1.94
N ARG A 35 -3.20 -23.09 -2.81
CA ARG A 35 -2.42 -24.31 -2.54
C ARG A 35 -1.44 -24.13 -1.38
N ASN A 36 -0.77 -22.99 -1.31
CA ASN A 36 0.32 -22.74 -0.38
C ASN A 36 -0.11 -22.02 0.92
N ASN A 37 -1.38 -21.67 1.06
CA ASN A 37 -1.88 -20.82 2.17
C ASN A 37 -1.15 -19.49 2.28
N THR A 38 -0.88 -18.85 1.16
CA THR A 38 -0.16 -17.59 1.12
C THR A 38 -1.04 -16.43 0.66
N VAL A 39 -0.63 -15.23 1.01
CA VAL A 39 -1.18 -13.99 0.49
C VAL A 39 -0.06 -13.16 -0.14
N TYR A 40 -0.34 -12.56 -1.28
CA TYR A 40 0.60 -11.66 -1.92
C TYR A 40 0.58 -10.29 -1.23
N MET A 41 1.76 -9.78 -0.91
CA MET A 41 1.99 -8.49 -0.28
C MET A 41 2.42 -7.49 -1.35
N GLN A 42 1.49 -6.71 -1.89
CA GLN A 42 1.78 -5.75 -2.95
C GLN A 42 2.19 -4.37 -2.41
N THR A 43 2.89 -3.58 -3.21
CA THR A 43 3.14 -2.17 -2.93
C THR A 43 1.91 -1.33 -3.26
N PRO A 44 1.69 -0.20 -2.57
CA PRO A 44 0.61 0.72 -2.92
C PRO A 44 0.66 1.25 -4.35
N ASN A 45 1.83 1.30 -4.99
CA ASN A 45 1.97 1.72 -6.38
C ASN A 45 1.34 0.75 -7.38
N GLU A 46 1.00 -0.48 -6.95
CA GLU A 46 0.32 -1.49 -7.76
C GLU A 46 -1.22 -1.42 -7.65
N PHE A 47 -1.76 -0.48 -6.87
CA PHE A 47 -3.21 -0.32 -6.71
C PHE A 47 -3.84 0.42 -7.88
N ASP A 48 -5.05 0.01 -8.27
CA ASP A 48 -5.83 0.65 -9.33
C ASP A 48 -6.35 2.04 -8.91
N ASP A 49 -6.59 2.27 -7.62
CA ASP A 49 -7.04 3.54 -7.07
C ASP A 49 -5.83 4.47 -6.82
N VAL A 50 -5.74 5.54 -7.58
CA VAL A 50 -4.66 6.54 -7.49
C VAL A 50 -4.58 7.25 -6.14
N TYR A 51 -5.70 7.28 -5.40
CA TYR A 51 -5.77 7.87 -4.07
C TYR A 51 -5.49 6.86 -2.95
N ASP A 52 -5.43 5.57 -3.26
CA ASP A 52 -5.16 4.55 -2.24
C ASP A 52 -3.73 4.67 -1.73
N SER A 53 -3.60 4.73 -0.42
CA SER A 53 -2.30 4.88 0.25
C SER A 53 -1.52 6.12 -0.19
N ASP A 54 -2.20 7.09 -0.80
CA ASP A 54 -1.60 8.34 -1.21
C ASP A 54 -1.65 9.36 -0.07
N ILE A 55 -0.46 9.80 0.36
CA ILE A 55 -0.33 10.77 1.45
C ILE A 55 -0.54 12.17 0.88
N ASN A 56 -1.51 12.89 1.43
CA ASN A 56 -1.81 14.24 1.01
C ASN A 56 -0.77 15.21 1.57
N ILE A 57 0.05 15.75 0.68
CA ILE A 57 1.06 16.78 0.98
C ILE A 57 0.76 17.98 0.08
N ASP A 58 0.56 19.13 0.69
CA ASP A 58 0.46 20.40 -0.03
C ASP A 58 1.86 20.88 -0.42
N PHE A 59 2.12 20.97 -1.72
CA PHE A 59 3.46 21.34 -2.22
C PHE A 59 3.85 22.77 -1.82
N LEU A 60 2.92 23.74 -1.86
CA LEU A 60 3.24 25.12 -1.53
C LEU A 60 3.57 25.30 -0.05
N GLU A 61 2.84 24.62 0.82
CA GLU A 61 3.13 24.57 2.25
C GLU A 61 4.44 23.84 2.51
N TYR A 62 4.70 22.72 1.85
CA TYR A 62 5.95 21.99 1.94
C TYR A 62 7.14 22.85 1.53
N GLU A 63 7.07 23.51 0.37
CA GLU A 63 8.11 24.42 -0.14
C GLU A 63 8.43 25.51 0.90
N ARG A 64 7.40 26.17 1.43
CA ARG A 64 7.56 27.18 2.48
C ARG A 64 8.29 26.63 3.71
N LEU A 65 7.90 25.47 4.20
CA LEU A 65 8.50 24.83 5.37
C LEU A 65 9.96 24.47 5.10
N ARG A 66 10.29 23.96 3.92
CA ARG A 66 11.68 23.62 3.55
C ARG A 66 12.56 24.87 3.43
N LEU A 67 12.09 25.89 2.77
CA LEU A 67 12.80 27.17 2.67
C LEU A 67 13.04 27.79 4.05
N THR A 68 12.02 27.78 4.90
CA THR A 68 12.12 28.27 6.28
C THR A 68 13.19 27.51 7.09
N GLU A 69 13.21 26.20 6.96
CA GLU A 69 14.19 25.36 7.65
C GLU A 69 15.62 25.58 7.15
N TYR A 70 15.83 25.73 5.84
CA TYR A 70 17.15 26.06 5.26
C TYR A 70 17.61 27.47 5.69
N CYS A 71 16.71 28.45 5.71
CA CYS A 71 17.03 29.78 6.23
C CYS A 71 17.45 29.73 7.71
N ARG A 72 16.75 28.95 8.54
CA ARG A 72 17.12 28.74 9.94
C ARG A 72 18.55 28.20 10.07
N ARG A 73 18.91 27.19 9.26
CA ARG A 73 20.26 26.61 9.26
C ARG A 73 21.33 27.61 8.82
N CYS A 74 21.00 28.52 7.92
CA CYS A 74 21.88 29.62 7.50
C CYS A 74 21.84 30.81 8.48
N LYS A 75 21.16 30.71 9.64
CA LYS A 75 20.95 31.81 10.60
C LYS A 75 20.29 33.05 10.02
N ILE A 76 19.44 32.87 9.02
CA ILE A 76 18.67 33.94 8.42
C ILE A 76 17.38 34.13 9.24
N GLU A 77 17.18 35.33 9.77
CA GLU A 77 15.93 35.65 10.48
C GLU A 77 14.77 35.81 9.50
N ILE A 78 13.67 35.08 9.78
CA ILE A 78 12.43 35.12 8.98
C ILE A 78 11.34 35.72 9.83
N LYS A 79 10.56 36.65 9.26
CA LYS A 79 9.34 37.18 9.86
C LYS A 79 8.15 36.35 9.40
N ASP A 80 7.16 36.15 10.28
CA ASP A 80 5.93 35.41 9.96
C ASP A 80 5.17 36.00 8.76
N SER A 81 5.33 37.31 8.53
CA SER A 81 4.72 38.03 7.41
C SER A 81 5.37 37.79 6.04
N PHE A 82 6.54 37.13 5.99
CA PHE A 82 7.23 36.92 4.71
C PHE A 82 6.52 35.86 3.88
N SER A 83 6.32 36.18 2.60
CA SER A 83 5.87 35.24 1.60
C SER A 83 6.93 34.16 1.30
N THR A 84 6.53 33.05 0.71
CA THR A 84 7.44 31.99 0.25
C THR A 84 8.52 32.52 -0.70
N VAL A 85 8.14 33.45 -1.59
CA VAL A 85 9.09 34.10 -2.54
C VAL A 85 10.13 34.94 -1.80
N GLU A 86 9.72 35.74 -0.78
CA GLU A 86 10.66 36.53 0.01
C GLU A 86 11.64 35.64 0.78
N ILE A 87 11.15 34.55 1.39
CA ILE A 87 12.01 33.58 2.09
C ILE A 87 13.00 32.94 1.10
N GLY A 88 12.52 32.52 -0.08
CA GLY A 88 13.36 31.96 -1.14
C GLY A 88 14.46 32.93 -1.60
N ASN A 89 14.11 34.20 -1.80
CA ASN A 89 15.08 35.23 -2.21
C ASN A 89 16.16 35.49 -1.14
N LEU A 90 15.79 35.48 0.14
CA LEU A 90 16.78 35.61 1.24
C LEU A 90 17.75 34.44 1.25
N LEU A 91 17.24 33.21 1.09
CA LEU A 91 18.08 32.02 1.04
C LEU A 91 19.00 32.04 -0.19
N ILE A 92 18.48 32.39 -1.38
CA ILE A 92 19.27 32.51 -2.61
C ILE A 92 20.40 33.53 -2.44
N GLN A 93 20.14 34.67 -1.80
CA GLN A 93 21.09 35.70 -1.58
C GLN A 93 22.26 35.25 -0.66
N ALA A 94 21.92 34.50 0.43
CA ALA A 94 22.93 33.93 1.31
C ALA A 94 23.77 32.87 0.61
N LEU A 95 23.11 31.91 -0.11
CA LEU A 95 23.81 30.87 -0.87
C LEU A 95 24.69 31.40 -1.96
N PHE A 96 24.25 32.45 -2.69
CA PHE A 96 25.04 33.10 -3.73
C PHE A 96 26.27 33.78 -3.16
N THR A 97 26.13 34.48 -2.03
CA THR A 97 27.25 35.13 -1.33
C THR A 97 28.29 34.09 -0.94
N GLU A 98 27.86 32.98 -0.36
CA GLU A 98 28.76 31.91 0.08
C GLU A 98 29.43 31.19 -1.07
N LEU A 99 28.72 30.89 -2.14
CA LEU A 99 29.27 30.27 -3.35
C LEU A 99 30.38 31.13 -3.96
N ASN A 100 30.20 32.46 -4.03
CA ASN A 100 31.18 33.38 -4.53
C ASN A 100 32.40 33.52 -3.61
N ALA A 101 32.22 33.37 -2.31
CA ALA A 101 33.30 33.50 -1.34
C ALA A 101 34.15 32.22 -1.21
N THR A 102 33.52 31.04 -1.25
CA THR A 102 34.16 29.76 -0.88
C THR A 102 34.18 28.75 -2.03
N GLY A 103 33.35 28.93 -3.06
CA GLY A 103 33.16 27.96 -4.14
C GLY A 103 32.26 26.77 -3.75
N SER A 104 31.61 26.78 -2.56
CA SER A 104 30.75 25.74 -2.06
C SER A 104 29.53 26.32 -1.32
N PHE A 105 28.43 25.54 -1.23
CA PHE A 105 27.24 25.90 -0.45
C PHE A 105 27.31 25.45 1.02
N GLU A 106 28.16 24.48 1.36
CA GLU A 106 28.23 23.91 2.71
C GLU A 106 28.48 24.92 3.81
N PRO A 107 29.43 25.88 3.66
CA PRO A 107 29.69 26.88 4.67
C PRO A 107 28.51 27.82 4.97
N ALA A 108 27.54 27.95 4.05
CA ALA A 108 26.33 28.73 4.29
C ALA A 108 25.49 28.16 5.45
N PHE A 109 25.58 26.84 5.67
CA PHE A 109 24.87 26.12 6.74
C PHE A 109 25.71 26.10 8.01
N ILE A 110 25.74 27.22 8.72
CA ILE A 110 26.60 27.44 9.89
C ILE A 110 26.02 26.97 11.22
N GLU A 111 24.78 26.52 11.26
CA GLU A 111 24.20 25.94 12.45
C GLU A 111 24.56 24.45 12.56
N GLU A 112 25.04 24.03 13.75
CA GLU A 112 25.34 22.61 13.96
C GLU A 112 24.09 21.76 13.78
N PRO A 113 24.17 20.62 13.05
CA PRO A 113 23.04 19.73 12.87
C PRO A 113 22.55 19.17 14.19
N ARG A 114 21.25 19.14 14.40
CA ARG A 114 20.60 18.60 15.61
C ARG A 114 20.61 17.07 15.65
N SER A 115 20.87 16.43 14.50
CA SER A 115 20.94 14.98 14.35
C SER A 115 21.80 14.58 13.15
N GLU A 116 22.24 13.32 13.09
CA GLU A 116 22.94 12.77 11.92
C GLU A 116 22.06 12.80 10.64
N ASN A 117 20.75 12.66 10.79
CA ASN A 117 19.83 12.77 9.67
C ASN A 117 19.75 14.21 9.12
N GLU A 118 19.76 15.20 9.98
CA GLU A 118 19.80 16.60 9.58
C GLU A 118 21.11 16.93 8.83
N LYS A 119 22.24 16.42 9.33
CA LYS A 119 23.53 16.53 8.65
C LYS A 119 23.50 15.92 7.26
N LEU A 120 23.08 14.66 7.14
CA LEU A 120 22.97 13.97 5.87
C LEU A 120 22.00 14.67 4.90
N SER A 121 20.87 15.16 5.40
CA SER A 121 19.91 15.94 4.61
C SER A 121 20.52 17.22 4.07
N THR A 122 21.33 17.91 4.86
CA THR A 122 22.03 19.13 4.44
C THR A 122 23.08 18.83 3.38
N GLU A 123 23.90 17.81 3.57
CA GLU A 123 24.93 17.37 2.60
C GLU A 123 24.30 16.98 1.27
N LEU A 124 23.21 16.20 1.28
CA LEU A 124 22.48 15.82 0.08
C LEU A 124 21.85 17.04 -0.63
N PHE A 125 21.31 17.98 0.13
CA PHE A 125 20.78 19.21 -0.41
C PHE A 125 21.87 20.03 -1.13
N CYS A 126 23.02 20.24 -0.50
CA CYS A 126 24.15 20.95 -1.09
C CYS A 126 24.66 20.27 -2.37
N LEU A 127 24.76 18.94 -2.35
CA LEU A 127 25.17 18.16 -3.53
C LEU A 127 24.18 18.30 -4.69
N LYS A 128 22.87 18.16 -4.43
CA LYS A 128 21.82 18.34 -5.43
C LYS A 128 21.79 19.76 -5.97
N LEU A 129 21.90 20.75 -5.10
CA LEU A 129 21.91 22.16 -5.47
C LEU A 129 23.11 22.50 -6.36
N THR A 130 24.31 22.02 -6.01
CA THR A 130 25.53 22.19 -6.84
C THR A 130 25.32 21.61 -8.24
N LYS A 131 24.78 20.39 -8.33
CA LYS A 131 24.50 19.72 -9.60
C LYS A 131 23.50 20.51 -10.46
N GLU A 132 22.41 20.97 -9.87
CA GLU A 132 21.37 21.71 -10.59
C GLU A 132 21.85 23.13 -10.97
N THR A 133 22.63 23.80 -10.12
CA THR A 133 23.22 25.10 -10.44
C THR A 133 24.20 25.02 -11.62
N ASN A 134 25.03 23.98 -11.64
CA ASN A 134 25.94 23.71 -12.76
C ASN A 134 25.19 23.41 -14.08
N ARG A 135 24.04 22.80 -14.00
CA ARG A 135 23.19 22.47 -15.15
C ARG A 135 22.44 23.69 -15.68
N LEU A 136 21.88 24.51 -14.80
CA LEU A 136 20.99 25.62 -15.15
C LEU A 136 21.71 26.97 -15.25
N HIS A 137 22.89 27.08 -14.63
CA HIS A 137 23.64 28.32 -14.47
C HIS A 137 22.87 29.46 -13.78
N ASP A 138 21.82 29.09 -13.00
CA ASP A 138 20.97 30.01 -12.26
C ASP A 138 20.53 29.33 -10.95
N LEU A 139 20.83 29.99 -9.84
CA LEU A 139 20.59 29.44 -8.49
C LEU A 139 19.09 29.40 -8.12
N GLY A 140 18.30 30.36 -8.59
CA GLY A 140 16.87 30.41 -8.30
C GLY A 140 16.10 29.19 -8.84
N PRO A 141 16.12 28.95 -10.14
CA PRO A 141 15.56 27.73 -10.74
C PRO A 141 16.17 26.45 -10.20
N ALA A 142 17.49 26.44 -9.89
CA ALA A 142 18.15 25.27 -9.31
C ALA A 142 17.55 24.91 -7.93
N LEU A 143 17.38 25.89 -7.06
CA LEU A 143 16.77 25.73 -5.74
C LEU A 143 15.33 25.20 -5.83
N ALA A 144 14.52 25.79 -6.70
CA ALA A 144 13.14 25.35 -6.93
C ALA A 144 13.09 23.90 -7.42
N ASN A 145 13.97 23.50 -8.34
CA ASN A 145 14.05 22.14 -8.85
C ASN A 145 14.46 21.14 -7.76
N VAL A 146 15.42 21.50 -6.90
CA VAL A 146 15.84 20.62 -5.80
C VAL A 146 14.70 20.39 -4.82
N ILE A 147 14.00 21.43 -4.39
CA ILE A 147 12.87 21.30 -3.46
C ILE A 147 11.74 20.45 -4.08
N ARG A 148 11.43 20.66 -5.37
CA ARG A 148 10.41 19.87 -6.09
C ARG A 148 10.83 18.40 -6.23
N SER A 149 12.08 18.15 -6.61
CA SER A 149 12.62 16.79 -6.74
C SER A 149 12.61 16.07 -5.39
N ASP A 150 12.97 16.74 -4.30
CA ASP A 150 12.92 16.17 -2.96
C ASP A 150 11.49 15.82 -2.53
N TYR A 151 10.51 16.67 -2.84
CA TYR A 151 9.11 16.41 -2.62
C TYR A 151 8.62 15.16 -3.38
N GLU A 152 8.88 15.09 -4.67
CA GLU A 152 8.45 13.98 -5.54
C GLU A 152 9.11 12.65 -5.11
N GLU A 153 10.41 12.68 -4.85
CA GLU A 153 11.16 11.51 -4.36
C GLU A 153 10.63 11.03 -3.00
N TYR A 154 10.27 11.97 -2.13
CA TYR A 154 9.73 11.63 -0.81
C TYR A 154 8.35 11.00 -0.90
N CYS A 155 7.45 11.54 -1.71
CA CYS A 155 6.13 10.96 -1.96
C CYS A 155 6.24 9.53 -2.51
N LEU A 156 7.15 9.31 -3.45
CA LEU A 156 7.39 7.98 -4.02
C LEU A 156 7.96 7.01 -2.98
N ARG A 157 8.94 7.46 -2.17
CA ARG A 157 9.52 6.64 -1.11
C ARG A 157 8.47 6.19 -0.09
N LEU A 158 7.58 7.08 0.33
CA LEU A 158 6.54 6.74 1.30
C LEU A 158 5.66 5.57 0.82
N LYS A 159 5.25 5.56 -0.44
CA LYS A 159 4.47 4.45 -1.02
C LYS A 159 5.25 3.13 -1.06
N ASN A 160 6.57 3.19 -1.08
CA ASN A 160 7.44 2.01 -1.13
C ASN A 160 7.92 1.53 0.25
N THR A 161 7.60 2.25 1.34
CA THR A 161 8.08 1.88 2.69
C THR A 161 7.34 0.72 3.32
N PHE A 162 6.23 0.29 2.76
CA PHE A 162 5.44 -0.81 3.28
C PHE A 162 4.84 -1.65 2.15
N ARG A 163 4.44 -2.87 2.52
CA ARG A 163 3.66 -3.77 1.68
C ARG A 163 2.35 -4.09 2.36
N THR A 164 1.36 -4.40 1.56
CA THR A 164 0.02 -4.62 2.09
C THR A 164 -0.72 -5.72 1.36
N SER A 165 -1.61 -6.40 2.10
CA SER A 165 -2.62 -7.29 1.55
C SER A 165 -3.97 -6.94 2.16
N CYS A 166 -4.99 -6.90 1.30
CA CYS A 166 -6.33 -6.43 1.65
C CYS A 166 -7.31 -7.60 1.82
N PHE A 167 -8.21 -7.47 2.80
CA PHE A 167 -9.20 -8.48 3.17
C PHE A 167 -10.54 -7.79 3.41
N ALA A 168 -11.64 -8.47 3.12
CA ALA A 168 -13.00 -8.05 3.45
C ALA A 168 -13.50 -8.72 4.73
N THR A 169 -14.60 -8.23 5.30
CA THR A 169 -15.25 -8.84 6.48
C THR A 169 -16.40 -9.77 6.14
N THR A 170 -16.76 -9.89 4.85
CA THR A 170 -17.86 -10.75 4.38
C THR A 170 -17.52 -11.40 3.04
N PRO A 171 -17.95 -12.64 2.80
CA PRO A 171 -17.85 -13.30 1.50
C PRO A 171 -19.05 -13.01 0.59
N TYR A 172 -20.01 -12.16 1.00
CA TYR A 172 -21.29 -12.01 0.33
C TYR A 172 -21.50 -10.65 -0.35
N SER A 173 -20.49 -9.80 -0.37
CA SER A 173 -20.58 -8.49 -1.04
C SER A 173 -20.80 -8.65 -2.55
N GLN A 174 -21.93 -8.19 -3.06
CA GLN A 174 -22.25 -8.18 -4.49
C GLN A 174 -21.21 -7.42 -5.31
N LEU A 175 -20.73 -6.27 -4.81
CA LEU A 175 -19.77 -5.44 -5.51
C LEU A 175 -18.38 -6.10 -5.57
N MET A 176 -17.97 -6.81 -4.52
CA MET A 176 -16.72 -7.57 -4.54
C MET A 176 -16.77 -8.74 -5.52
N TRP A 177 -17.90 -9.43 -5.63
CA TRP A 177 -18.08 -10.50 -6.63
C TRP A 177 -18.22 -9.97 -8.05
N GLY A 178 -18.91 -8.85 -8.23
CA GLY A 178 -19.19 -8.27 -9.55
C GLY A 178 -18.02 -7.55 -10.18
N GLY A 179 -17.06 -7.11 -9.36
CA GLY A 179 -15.88 -6.35 -9.79
C GLY A 179 -14.70 -7.24 -10.19
N SER A 180 -13.55 -6.59 -10.35
CA SER A 180 -12.25 -7.22 -10.70
C SER A 180 -11.75 -8.17 -9.61
N TYR A 181 -12.12 -7.94 -8.34
CA TYR A 181 -11.67 -8.74 -7.20
C TYR A 181 -11.96 -10.24 -7.33
N ALA A 182 -13.12 -10.61 -7.88
CA ALA A 182 -13.52 -11.99 -8.15
C ALA A 182 -13.76 -12.25 -9.65
N ASP A 183 -13.12 -11.50 -10.54
CA ASP A 183 -13.23 -11.64 -12.00
C ASP A 183 -14.69 -11.79 -12.47
N CYS A 184 -15.54 -10.83 -12.09
CA CYS A 184 -16.96 -10.81 -12.44
C CYS A 184 -17.67 -12.16 -12.14
N HIS A 185 -17.56 -12.67 -10.92
CA HIS A 185 -18.09 -13.94 -10.42
C HIS A 185 -17.41 -15.21 -10.99
N LYS A 186 -16.28 -15.10 -11.71
CA LYS A 186 -15.53 -16.27 -12.20
C LYS A 186 -14.44 -16.71 -11.22
N GLY A 187 -14.09 -15.85 -10.26
CA GLY A 187 -13.11 -16.08 -9.20
C GLY A 187 -13.67 -16.86 -8.01
N PHE A 188 -12.93 -16.80 -6.92
CA PHE A 188 -13.29 -17.42 -5.64
C PHE A 188 -12.95 -16.49 -4.48
N CYS A 189 -13.49 -16.82 -3.30
CA CYS A 189 -13.18 -16.11 -2.06
C CYS A 189 -12.73 -17.11 -1.00
N VAL A 190 -11.72 -16.75 -0.23
CA VAL A 190 -11.13 -17.59 0.81
C VAL A 190 -11.43 -16.99 2.18
N GLU A 191 -11.93 -17.81 3.10
CA GLU A 191 -12.13 -17.48 4.50
C GLU A 191 -10.90 -17.88 5.31
N TYR A 192 -10.40 -16.95 6.10
CA TYR A 192 -9.32 -17.18 7.06
C TYR A 192 -9.86 -17.02 8.49
N THR A 193 -9.49 -17.92 9.38
CA THR A 193 -9.82 -17.79 10.81
C THR A 193 -8.68 -17.11 11.55
N ILE A 194 -8.96 -15.98 12.18
CA ILE A 194 -7.98 -15.21 12.93
C ILE A 194 -7.67 -15.89 14.26
N LEU A 195 -6.40 -16.13 14.53
CA LEU A 195 -5.89 -16.80 15.72
C LEU A 195 -5.03 -15.84 16.54
N PRO A 196 -5.63 -15.01 17.42
CA PRO A 196 -4.91 -13.92 18.10
C PRO A 196 -3.93 -14.42 19.16
N THR A 197 -4.08 -15.64 19.65
CA THR A 197 -3.25 -16.24 20.71
C THR A 197 -2.20 -17.22 20.20
N ASP A 198 -2.16 -17.47 18.89
CA ASP A 198 -1.15 -18.33 18.27
C ASP A 198 0.11 -17.51 17.92
N ASP A 199 1.22 -17.83 18.58
CA ASP A 199 2.49 -17.09 18.41
C ASP A 199 3.00 -17.09 16.98
N ARG A 200 2.67 -18.10 16.15
CA ARG A 200 3.03 -18.16 14.73
C ARG A 200 2.48 -16.98 13.92
N TYR A 201 1.32 -16.49 14.33
CA TYR A 201 0.59 -15.42 13.62
C TYR A 201 0.62 -14.08 14.36
N LYS A 202 1.39 -13.97 15.45
CA LYS A 202 1.45 -12.77 16.29
C LYS A 202 1.81 -11.51 15.51
N GLU A 203 2.82 -11.57 14.66
CA GLU A 203 3.23 -10.44 13.83
C GLU A 203 2.13 -10.03 12.86
N ILE A 204 1.52 -11.00 12.18
CA ILE A 204 0.38 -10.78 11.26
C ILE A 204 -0.78 -10.13 12.02
N TYR A 205 -1.15 -10.70 13.16
CA TYR A 205 -2.24 -10.17 13.98
C TYR A 205 -1.99 -8.73 14.42
N LEU A 206 -0.78 -8.40 14.85
CA LEU A 206 -0.43 -7.06 15.30
C LEU A 206 -0.44 -6.02 14.17
N ASN A 207 -0.20 -6.43 12.95
CA ASN A 207 -0.13 -5.57 11.77
C ASN A 207 -1.40 -5.58 10.91
N LEU A 208 -2.49 -6.19 11.37
CA LEU A 208 -3.81 -6.10 10.75
C LEU A 208 -4.59 -4.91 11.31
N PHE A 209 -5.11 -4.06 10.42
CA PHE A 209 -5.83 -2.82 10.77
C PHE A 209 -7.07 -2.64 9.90
N PRO A 210 -8.18 -2.09 10.46
CA PRO A 210 -9.34 -1.72 9.67
C PRO A 210 -9.06 -0.46 8.86
N MET A 211 -9.64 -0.36 7.66
CA MET A 211 -9.63 0.86 6.87
C MET A 211 -10.55 1.92 7.48
N VAL A 212 -10.11 3.16 7.41
CA VAL A 212 -10.89 4.34 7.78
C VAL A 212 -11.40 5.02 6.50
N TYR A 213 -12.71 4.95 6.29
CA TYR A 213 -13.33 5.59 5.13
C TYR A 213 -13.68 7.04 5.44
N CYS A 214 -13.26 7.97 4.57
CA CYS A 214 -13.47 9.41 4.78
C CYS A 214 -13.67 10.14 3.44
N LYS A 215 -14.26 11.34 3.49
CA LYS A 215 -14.42 12.21 2.32
C LYS A 215 -13.20 13.09 2.06
N THR A 216 -12.49 13.43 3.12
CA THR A 216 -11.36 14.37 3.07
C THR A 216 -10.07 13.65 3.39
N ARG A 217 -9.01 14.00 2.70
CA ARG A 217 -7.66 13.51 2.96
C ARG A 217 -7.00 14.36 4.04
N PRO A 218 -6.39 13.79 5.08
CA PRO A 218 -5.66 14.57 6.06
C PRO A 218 -4.43 15.22 5.41
N ASN A 219 -4.20 16.51 5.69
CA ASN A 219 -2.95 17.17 5.31
C ASN A 219 -1.81 16.68 6.24
N MET A 220 -0.77 16.13 5.65
CA MET A 220 0.38 15.57 6.37
C MET A 220 1.65 16.42 6.18
N THR A 221 1.55 17.57 5.54
CA THR A 221 2.68 18.38 5.08
C THR A 221 3.67 18.73 6.18
N GLU A 222 3.18 19.29 7.30
CA GLU A 222 4.06 19.63 8.44
C GLU A 222 4.81 18.43 9.01
N ARG A 223 4.10 17.28 9.13
CA ARG A 223 4.69 16.06 9.68
C ARG A 223 5.79 15.56 8.76
N ILE A 224 5.51 15.52 7.46
CA ILE A 224 6.44 15.07 6.45
C ILE A 224 7.66 16.00 6.36
N ALA A 225 7.47 17.31 6.36
CA ALA A 225 8.58 18.26 6.33
C ALA A 225 9.51 18.11 7.54
N LYS A 226 8.96 17.85 8.73
CA LYS A 226 9.75 17.58 9.95
C LYS A 226 10.52 16.26 9.89
N PHE A 227 10.00 15.25 9.19
CA PHE A 227 10.63 13.94 9.08
C PHE A 227 11.92 13.92 8.27
N GLN A 228 12.07 14.81 7.32
CA GLN A 228 13.28 14.84 6.49
C GLN A 228 14.54 15.15 7.30
N ASP A 229 14.39 15.84 8.41
CA ASP A 229 15.48 16.36 9.23
C ASP A 229 15.56 15.71 10.62
N ALA A 230 14.58 14.89 10.98
CA ALA A 230 14.51 14.24 12.26
C ALA A 230 14.87 12.76 12.17
N GLU A 231 15.27 12.18 13.28
CA GLU A 231 15.38 10.74 13.43
C GLU A 231 14.00 10.08 13.22
N ILE A 232 13.90 9.17 12.27
CA ILE A 232 12.64 8.48 11.96
C ILE A 232 12.35 7.49 13.08
N THR A 233 11.51 7.88 14.02
CA THR A 233 11.05 6.99 15.08
C THR A 233 9.96 6.06 14.57
N MET A 234 9.83 4.87 15.18
CA MET A 234 8.76 3.92 14.85
C MET A 234 7.36 4.52 15.07
N ASP A 235 7.19 5.40 16.04
CA ASP A 235 5.90 6.06 16.28
C ASP A 235 5.54 7.03 15.16
N ALA A 236 6.51 7.71 14.65
CA ALA A 236 6.38 8.60 13.54
C ALA A 236 6.05 7.88 12.21
N LEU A 237 6.70 6.75 11.92
CA LEU A 237 6.32 5.88 10.79
C LEU A 237 4.89 5.35 10.95
N ARG A 238 4.51 4.93 12.15
CA ARG A 238 3.14 4.50 12.43
C ARG A 238 2.11 5.58 12.15
N ASP A 239 2.39 6.82 12.55
CA ASP A 239 1.49 7.95 12.31
C ASP A 239 1.28 8.19 10.80
N ILE A 240 2.35 8.13 10.01
CA ILE A 240 2.27 8.24 8.55
C ILE A 240 1.45 7.08 7.96
N TYR A 241 1.68 5.84 8.40
CA TYR A 241 0.92 4.69 7.93
C TYR A 241 -0.57 4.79 8.27
N PHE A 242 -0.91 5.20 9.50
CA PHE A 242 -2.30 5.37 9.90
C PHE A 242 -3.02 6.47 9.11
N HIS A 243 -2.34 7.52 8.76
CA HIS A 243 -2.94 8.63 8.01
C HIS A 243 -2.89 8.46 6.49
N GLY A 244 -1.91 7.74 5.96
CA GLY A 244 -1.77 7.46 4.54
C GLY A 244 -2.38 6.10 4.16
N ALA A 245 -1.76 5.01 4.61
CA ALA A 245 -2.04 3.65 4.15
C ALA A 245 -3.39 3.07 4.65
N LEU A 246 -3.99 3.63 5.71
CA LEU A 246 -5.24 3.14 6.29
C LEU A 246 -6.43 4.07 6.06
N ARG A 247 -6.32 5.02 5.15
CA ARG A 247 -7.44 5.89 4.77
C ARG A 247 -7.80 5.71 3.30
N LYS A 248 -9.10 5.70 3.03
CA LYS A 248 -9.65 5.48 1.69
C LYS A 248 -10.91 6.31 1.49
N SER A 249 -11.23 6.64 0.22
CA SER A 249 -12.49 7.33 -0.08
C SER A 249 -13.69 6.54 0.43
N ILE A 250 -14.70 7.27 0.93
CA ILE A 250 -15.98 6.69 1.37
C ILE A 250 -16.66 5.89 0.26
N ASP A 251 -16.39 6.18 -1.01
CA ASP A 251 -16.93 5.46 -2.16
C ASP A 251 -16.53 3.97 -2.17
N TRP A 252 -15.41 3.64 -1.52
CA TRP A 252 -14.92 2.27 -1.36
C TRP A 252 -15.41 1.57 -0.08
N ALA A 253 -16.28 2.21 0.72
CA ALA A 253 -16.72 1.66 2.01
C ALA A 253 -17.41 0.29 1.89
N PHE A 254 -17.95 -0.07 0.72
CA PHE A 254 -18.54 -1.38 0.45
C PHE A 254 -17.55 -2.55 0.59
N GLN A 255 -16.24 -2.28 0.54
CA GLN A 255 -15.19 -3.30 0.71
C GLN A 255 -15.09 -3.77 2.15
N ASN A 256 -15.45 -2.94 3.12
CA ASN A 256 -15.31 -3.24 4.55
C ASN A 256 -13.93 -3.83 4.85
N GLU A 257 -12.91 -3.10 4.40
CA GLU A 257 -11.55 -3.61 4.24
C GLU A 257 -10.80 -3.65 5.58
N TRP A 258 -10.08 -4.74 5.79
CA TRP A 258 -8.98 -4.85 6.73
C TRP A 258 -7.68 -5.01 5.97
N ARG A 259 -6.63 -4.42 6.45
CA ARG A 259 -5.35 -4.34 5.76
C ARG A 259 -4.23 -4.88 6.63
N LEU A 260 -3.49 -5.86 6.10
CA LEU A 260 -2.21 -6.26 6.67
C LEU A 260 -1.16 -5.28 6.15
N LEU A 261 -0.47 -4.58 7.05
CA LEU A 261 0.62 -3.66 6.73
C LEU A 261 1.92 -4.18 7.31
N LEU A 262 2.91 -4.42 6.44
CA LEU A 262 4.25 -4.79 6.87
C LEU A 262 5.25 -3.74 6.37
N PRO A 263 6.10 -3.20 7.26
CA PRO A 263 7.17 -2.32 6.85
C PRO A 263 8.14 -3.07 5.96
N MET A 264 8.63 -2.42 4.92
CA MET A 264 9.73 -2.92 4.11
C MET A 264 10.99 -2.91 4.96
N GLY A 265 11.35 -4.07 5.51
CA GLY A 265 12.67 -4.24 6.14
C GLY A 265 13.78 -4.18 5.08
N GLN A 266 15.03 -4.10 5.52
CA GLN A 266 16.21 -4.10 4.63
C GLN A 266 16.41 -5.40 3.83
N LYS A 267 15.52 -6.39 3.96
CA LYS A 267 15.56 -7.62 3.18
C LYS A 267 14.89 -7.37 1.83
N ASN A 268 15.70 -7.18 0.80
CA ASN A 268 15.32 -7.35 -0.59
C ASN A 268 14.95 -8.82 -0.87
N THR A 269 13.80 -9.26 -0.37
CA THR A 269 13.26 -10.56 -0.78
C THR A 269 12.40 -10.31 -2.00
N SER A 270 12.73 -10.94 -3.11
CA SER A 270 11.93 -10.96 -4.33
C SER A 270 10.61 -11.74 -4.18
N ASP A 271 10.44 -12.47 -3.09
CA ASP A 271 9.23 -13.22 -2.79
C ASP A 271 8.33 -12.40 -1.85
N PHE A 272 7.21 -11.94 -2.37
CA PHE A 272 6.21 -11.16 -1.66
C PHE A 272 5.01 -11.99 -1.21
N ASN A 273 5.09 -13.31 -1.36
CA ASN A 273 4.11 -14.24 -0.82
C ASN A 273 4.47 -14.58 0.62
N MET A 274 3.52 -14.44 1.53
CA MET A 274 3.71 -14.83 2.91
C MET A 274 2.59 -15.76 3.37
N GLU A 275 2.93 -16.69 4.27
CA GLU A 275 1.94 -17.51 4.96
C GLU A 275 0.95 -16.62 5.72
N PHE A 276 -0.32 -17.01 5.69
CA PHE A 276 -1.37 -16.28 6.40
C PHE A 276 -2.14 -17.23 7.34
N PHE A 277 -3.13 -16.71 8.05
CA PHE A 277 -3.97 -17.51 8.92
C PHE A 277 -4.58 -18.74 8.22
N PRO A 278 -4.97 -19.78 8.94
CA PRO A 278 -5.54 -20.99 8.34
C PRO A 278 -6.77 -20.70 7.49
N ILE A 279 -6.79 -21.30 6.31
CA ILE A 279 -7.97 -21.29 5.44
C ILE A 279 -9.01 -22.23 6.06
N THR A 280 -10.23 -21.73 6.29
CA THR A 280 -11.33 -22.49 6.90
C THR A 280 -12.51 -22.73 5.98
N LYS A 281 -12.61 -21.98 4.87
CA LYS A 281 -13.65 -22.21 3.85
C LYS A 281 -13.29 -21.54 2.53
N VAL A 282 -13.73 -22.11 1.42
CA VAL A 282 -13.62 -21.52 0.08
C VAL A 282 -15.00 -21.33 -0.52
N PHE A 283 -15.24 -20.14 -1.08
CA PHE A 283 -16.47 -19.76 -1.76
C PHE A 283 -16.23 -19.68 -3.26
N LEU A 284 -17.03 -20.38 -4.07
CA LEU A 284 -16.85 -20.50 -5.52
C LEU A 284 -17.83 -19.62 -6.27
N GLY A 285 -17.32 -18.76 -7.16
CA GLY A 285 -18.12 -17.85 -7.96
C GLY A 285 -19.12 -18.58 -8.87
N ASN A 286 -20.30 -17.99 -9.08
CA ASN A 286 -21.39 -18.66 -9.81
C ASN A 286 -21.17 -18.68 -11.33
N ARG A 287 -20.25 -17.86 -11.86
CA ARG A 287 -19.87 -17.82 -13.30
C ARG A 287 -18.55 -18.55 -13.60
N MET A 288 -17.97 -19.21 -12.59
CA MET A 288 -16.75 -19.98 -12.78
C MET A 288 -16.96 -21.10 -13.80
N SER A 289 -15.98 -21.30 -14.70
CA SER A 289 -16.04 -22.39 -15.68
C SER A 289 -15.98 -23.76 -14.99
N PRO A 290 -16.54 -24.81 -15.60
CA PRO A 290 -16.52 -26.16 -15.04
C PRO A 290 -15.10 -26.64 -14.71
N LYS A 291 -14.16 -26.50 -15.62
CA LYS A 291 -12.76 -26.91 -15.45
C LYS A 291 -12.11 -26.24 -14.24
N LYS A 292 -12.21 -24.92 -14.14
CA LYS A 292 -11.61 -24.17 -13.03
C LYS A 292 -12.31 -24.44 -11.69
N ARG A 293 -13.61 -24.69 -11.73
CA ARG A 293 -14.36 -25.10 -10.56
C ARG A 293 -13.90 -26.46 -10.04
N TYR A 294 -13.71 -27.42 -10.92
CA TYR A 294 -13.17 -28.74 -10.62
C TYR A 294 -11.78 -28.61 -9.96
N GLU A 295 -10.86 -27.88 -10.59
CA GLU A 295 -9.51 -27.66 -10.08
C GLU A 295 -9.49 -27.15 -8.63
N ILE A 296 -10.30 -26.14 -8.31
CA ILE A 296 -10.35 -25.57 -6.95
C ILE A 296 -10.97 -26.54 -5.96
N ILE A 297 -12.01 -27.29 -6.35
CA ILE A 297 -12.64 -28.29 -5.50
C ILE A 297 -11.65 -29.41 -5.16
N GLU A 298 -10.87 -29.88 -6.11
CA GLU A 298 -9.88 -30.93 -5.84
C GLU A 298 -8.79 -30.43 -4.87
N ILE A 299 -8.29 -29.20 -5.03
CA ILE A 299 -7.39 -28.58 -4.05
C ILE A 299 -8.03 -28.54 -2.65
N CYS A 300 -9.30 -28.18 -2.58
CA CYS A 300 -10.02 -28.13 -1.29
C CYS A 300 -10.16 -29.53 -0.66
N LYS A 301 -10.43 -30.56 -1.45
CA LYS A 301 -10.50 -31.95 -1.00
C LYS A 301 -9.13 -32.44 -0.50
N GLU A 302 -8.08 -32.25 -1.27
CA GLU A 302 -6.69 -32.61 -0.91
C GLU A 302 -6.28 -31.99 0.43
N ARG A 303 -6.71 -30.75 0.68
CA ARG A 303 -6.39 -30.01 1.90
C ARG A 303 -7.42 -30.10 3.02
N ASN A 304 -8.49 -30.88 2.84
CA ASN A 304 -9.61 -30.96 3.77
C ASN A 304 -10.24 -29.60 4.10
N ILE A 305 -10.35 -28.70 3.12
CA ILE A 305 -10.96 -27.38 3.27
C ILE A 305 -12.43 -27.44 2.83
N PRO A 306 -13.37 -27.03 3.69
CA PRO A 306 -14.77 -26.86 3.30
C PRO A 306 -14.94 -25.88 2.14
N TYR A 307 -15.85 -26.18 1.21
CA TYR A 307 -16.14 -25.32 0.07
C TYR A 307 -17.63 -25.24 -0.24
N VAL A 308 -18.05 -24.12 -0.81
CA VAL A 308 -19.44 -23.87 -1.19
C VAL A 308 -19.51 -22.97 -2.42
N GLY A 309 -20.51 -23.18 -3.27
CA GLY A 309 -20.82 -22.22 -4.32
C GLY A 309 -21.56 -21.02 -3.75
N VAL A 310 -21.37 -19.84 -4.34
CA VAL A 310 -22.21 -18.67 -4.04
C VAL A 310 -23.25 -18.45 -5.12
N MET A 311 -24.42 -17.96 -4.70
CA MET A 311 -25.50 -17.60 -5.59
C MET A 311 -26.12 -16.27 -5.18
N ARG A 312 -26.88 -15.66 -6.08
CA ARG A 312 -27.65 -14.45 -5.77
C ARG A 312 -28.71 -14.75 -4.71
N ASN A 313 -28.79 -13.92 -3.68
CA ASN A 313 -29.92 -13.93 -2.76
C ASN A 313 -31.16 -13.39 -3.50
N PRO A 314 -32.33 -14.02 -3.43
CA PRO A 314 -33.54 -13.57 -4.11
C PRO A 314 -34.14 -12.31 -3.45
N ASP A 315 -33.92 -12.10 -2.16
CA ASP A 315 -34.66 -11.12 -1.35
C ASP A 315 -33.86 -9.83 -1.09
N VAL A 316 -32.53 -9.90 -1.09
CA VAL A 316 -31.64 -8.76 -0.83
C VAL A 316 -30.49 -8.69 -1.84
N PHE A 317 -29.90 -7.49 -2.00
CA PHE A 317 -28.75 -7.26 -2.90
C PHE A 317 -27.44 -7.81 -2.32
N GLU A 318 -27.42 -9.07 -1.97
CA GLU A 318 -26.25 -9.79 -1.45
C GLU A 318 -26.13 -11.16 -2.14
N MET A 319 -24.96 -11.75 -2.00
CA MET A 319 -24.75 -13.15 -2.34
C MET A 319 -25.09 -14.01 -1.12
N GLN A 320 -25.35 -15.30 -1.34
CA GLN A 320 -25.55 -16.30 -0.30
C GLN A 320 -24.94 -17.63 -0.70
N ASP A 321 -24.83 -18.57 0.25
CA ASP A 321 -24.39 -19.92 -0.04
C ASP A 321 -25.37 -20.62 -0.98
N CYS A 322 -24.85 -21.35 -1.94
CA CYS A 322 -25.64 -22.16 -2.85
C CYS A 322 -26.28 -23.32 -2.05
N ARG A 323 -27.57 -23.57 -2.30
CA ARG A 323 -28.30 -24.67 -1.66
C ARG A 323 -27.91 -26.05 -2.20
N ILE A 324 -27.36 -26.10 -3.41
CA ILE A 324 -26.87 -27.32 -4.05
C ILE A 324 -25.44 -27.57 -3.61
N LYS A 325 -25.14 -28.76 -3.08
CA LYS A 325 -23.76 -29.16 -2.77
C LYS A 325 -22.91 -29.11 -4.04
N CYS A 326 -21.67 -28.67 -3.90
CA CYS A 326 -20.79 -28.51 -5.07
C CYS A 326 -20.55 -29.82 -5.82
N ASP A 327 -20.44 -30.95 -5.14
CA ASP A 327 -20.27 -32.28 -5.73
C ASP A 327 -21.48 -32.74 -6.55
N ASP A 328 -22.67 -32.26 -6.21
CA ASP A 328 -23.89 -32.53 -6.95
C ASP A 328 -24.18 -31.48 -8.04
N CYS A 329 -23.40 -30.44 -8.10
CA CYS A 329 -23.60 -29.35 -9.03
C CYS A 329 -23.31 -29.78 -10.48
N PRO A 330 -24.23 -29.53 -11.44
CA PRO A 330 -23.99 -29.87 -12.86
C PRO A 330 -22.70 -29.29 -13.41
N LYS A 331 -22.29 -28.09 -12.95
CA LYS A 331 -21.03 -27.46 -13.37
C LYS A 331 -19.78 -28.23 -12.93
N TYR A 332 -19.83 -28.86 -11.75
CA TYR A 332 -18.73 -29.72 -11.29
C TYR A 332 -18.69 -31.02 -12.09
N LYS A 333 -19.84 -31.66 -12.28
CA LYS A 333 -19.97 -32.92 -13.05
C LYS A 333 -19.50 -32.75 -14.48
N SER A 334 -19.87 -31.68 -15.17
CA SER A 334 -19.37 -31.40 -16.54
C SER A 334 -17.87 -31.06 -16.58
N GLY A 335 -17.28 -30.61 -15.47
CA GLY A 335 -15.83 -30.42 -15.31
C GLY A 335 -15.09 -31.75 -15.23
N LEU A 336 -15.62 -32.74 -14.50
CA LEU A 336 -15.11 -34.10 -14.43
C LEU A 336 -15.09 -34.77 -15.80
N GLU A 337 -16.19 -34.75 -16.51
CA GLU A 337 -16.32 -35.35 -17.86
C GLU A 337 -15.31 -34.75 -18.87
N ALA A 338 -15.00 -33.47 -18.74
CA ALA A 338 -14.02 -32.77 -19.58
C ALA A 338 -12.56 -33.17 -19.29
N GLU A 339 -12.23 -33.57 -18.06
CA GLU A 339 -10.90 -34.06 -17.69
C GLU A 339 -10.73 -35.55 -18.04
N ASP A 340 -11.76 -36.37 -17.82
CA ASP A 340 -11.76 -37.79 -18.20
C ASP A 340 -11.55 -37.98 -19.73
N ASN A 341 -12.16 -37.12 -20.55
CA ASN A 341 -11.98 -37.13 -22.01
C ASN A 341 -10.59 -36.64 -22.48
N LYS A 342 -9.78 -36.04 -21.62
CA LYS A 342 -8.39 -35.66 -21.95
C LYS A 342 -7.38 -36.71 -21.53
N ALA A 343 -7.76 -37.60 -20.61
CA ALA A 343 -6.91 -38.68 -20.12
C ALA A 343 -7.00 -39.95 -21.02
N GLN A 344 -7.94 -39.95 -21.93
CA GLN A 344 -8.08 -40.93 -23.05
C GLN A 344 -7.47 -40.36 -24.33
#